data_4c9a164067d8cdb7450caab46f5ced04
#
_entry.id   4c9a164067d8cdb7450caab46f5ced04
#
_cell.length_a   1.000
_cell.length_b   1.000
_cell.length_c   1.000
_cell.angle_alpha   90.00
_cell.angle_beta   90.00
_cell.angle_gamma   90.00
#
_symmetry.space_group_name_H-M   'P 1'
#
loop_
_entity.id
_entity.type
_entity.pdbx_description
1 polymer ?
#
loop_
_entity_poly.entity_id
_entity_poly.type
_entity_poly.pdbx_seq_one_letter_code
_entity_poly.pdbx_strand_id
1 'polypeptide(L)' 'MEKTYKIEVDCANCAAIIERNVAKLKCVREVTVSYMAQKMLVEYTPGVDEAEAKAEILKTARKVEPDF' A
#
# COMPACT_ATOMS: atom_id res chain seq x y z
N MET A 1 -4.48 11.03 -7.74
CA MET A 1 -5.17 9.88 -8.33
C MET A 1 -5.29 8.77 -7.31
N GLU A 2 -6.49 8.26 -7.16
CA GLU A 2 -6.74 7.17 -6.24
C GLU A 2 -6.85 5.85 -6.99
N LYS A 3 -6.20 4.82 -6.46
CA LYS A 3 -6.24 3.47 -7.02
C LYS A 3 -6.60 2.49 -5.92
N THR A 4 -7.32 1.45 -6.30
CA THR A 4 -7.69 0.36 -5.39
C THR A 4 -7.05 -0.93 -5.88
N TYR A 5 -6.37 -1.62 -4.98
CA TYR A 5 -5.70 -2.88 -5.29
C TYR A 5 -6.24 -3.98 -4.39
N LYS A 6 -6.34 -5.19 -4.95
CA LYS A 6 -6.66 -6.35 -4.14
C LYS A 6 -5.37 -6.83 -3.48
N ILE A 7 -5.46 -7.15 -2.20
CA ILE A 7 -4.32 -7.62 -1.43
C ILE A 7 -4.71 -8.87 -0.66
N GLU A 8 -3.71 -9.59 -0.17
CA GLU A 8 -3.93 -10.73 0.70
C GLU A 8 -3.11 -10.53 1.96
N VAL A 9 -3.77 -10.30 3.08
CA VAL A 9 -3.14 -10.17 4.37
C VAL A 9 -3.86 -11.08 5.36
N ASP A 10 -3.11 -11.80 6.15
CA ASP A 10 -3.66 -12.75 7.11
C ASP A 10 -3.82 -12.18 8.51
N CYS A 11 -3.37 -10.97 8.71
CA CYS A 11 -3.32 -10.37 10.04
C CYS A 11 -3.64 -8.90 9.98
N ALA A 12 -4.59 -8.46 10.82
CA ALA A 12 -4.95 -7.05 10.88
C ALA A 12 -3.76 -6.17 11.31
N ASN A 13 -2.91 -6.70 12.18
CA ASN A 13 -1.72 -5.98 12.62
C ASN A 13 -0.74 -5.77 11.46
N CYS A 14 -0.57 -6.79 10.62
CA CYS A 14 0.27 -6.69 9.44
C CYS A 14 -0.28 -5.64 8.47
N ALA A 15 -1.59 -5.62 8.28
CA ALA A 15 -2.24 -4.62 7.43
C ALA A 15 -1.96 -3.20 7.94
N ALA A 16 -2.05 -2.99 9.24
CA ALA A 16 -1.77 -1.69 9.86
C ALA A 16 -0.31 -1.28 9.68
N ILE A 17 0.62 -2.22 9.80
CA ILE A 17 2.04 -1.96 9.62
C ILE A 17 2.34 -1.61 8.17
N ILE A 18 1.75 -2.34 7.22
CA ILE A 18 1.90 -2.07 5.79
C ILE A 18 1.39 -0.67 5.48
N GLU A 19 0.20 -0.34 5.98
CA GLU A 19 -0.38 0.99 5.78
C GLU A 19 0.55 2.09 6.28
N ARG A 20 1.09 1.91 7.48
CA ARG A 20 2.00 2.89 8.07
C ARG A 20 3.27 3.06 7.24
N ASN A 21 3.86 1.96 6.81
CA ASN A 21 5.10 2.01 6.05
C ASN A 21 4.88 2.58 4.64
N VAL A 22 3.79 2.22 3.98
CA VAL A 22 3.46 2.74 2.67
C VAL A 22 3.15 4.24 2.73
N ALA A 23 2.51 4.68 3.81
CA ALA A 23 2.18 6.09 3.99
C ALA A 23 3.42 6.99 4.10
N LYS A 24 4.58 6.42 4.44
CA LYS A 24 5.83 7.16 4.53
C LYS A 24 6.49 7.41 3.18
N LEU A 25 6.03 6.74 2.14
CA LEU A 25 6.59 6.90 0.80
C LEU A 25 6.24 8.27 0.23
N LYS A 26 7.21 8.93 -0.39
CA LYS A 26 7.01 10.26 -0.96
C LYS A 26 6.03 10.25 -2.13
N CYS A 27 5.94 9.14 -2.84
CA CYS A 27 5.05 9.01 -3.98
C CYS A 27 3.60 8.73 -3.58
N VAL A 28 3.35 8.49 -2.31
CA VAL A 28 2.01 8.20 -1.78
C VAL A 28 1.55 9.37 -0.92
N ARG A 29 0.43 9.96 -1.31
CA ARG A 29 -0.19 11.03 -0.55
C ARG A 29 -1.01 10.49 0.61
N GLU A 30 -1.76 9.43 0.34
CA GLU A 30 -2.59 8.80 1.34
C GLU A 30 -2.79 7.34 1.00
N VAL A 31 -2.88 6.49 2.01
CA VAL A 31 -3.11 5.07 1.82
C VAL A 31 -4.03 4.55 2.93
N THR A 32 -4.92 3.65 2.54
CA THR A 32 -5.80 2.96 3.48
C THR A 32 -5.78 1.48 3.13
N VAL A 33 -5.46 0.66 4.11
CA VAL A 33 -5.48 -0.80 3.95
C VAL A 33 -6.66 -1.36 4.71
N SER A 34 -7.55 -2.05 4.00
CA SER A 34 -8.71 -2.68 4.62
C SER A 34 -8.47 -4.18 4.75
N TYR A 35 -8.26 -4.61 5.98
CA TYR A 35 -8.08 -6.03 6.27
C TYR A 35 -9.37 -6.82 5.98
N MET A 36 -10.51 -6.28 6.35
CA MET A 36 -11.80 -6.96 6.16
C MET A 36 -12.16 -7.12 4.69
N ALA A 37 -11.87 -6.10 3.88
CA ALA A 37 -12.18 -6.14 2.45
C ALA A 37 -11.03 -6.71 1.63
N GLN A 38 -9.86 -6.90 2.22
CA GLN A 38 -8.65 -7.35 1.54
C GLN A 38 -8.36 -6.46 0.34
N LYS A 39 -8.39 -5.16 0.59
CA LYS A 39 -8.14 -4.14 -0.44
C LYS A 39 -7.27 -3.04 0.11
N MET A 40 -6.51 -2.42 -0.78
CA MET A 40 -5.68 -1.28 -0.43
C MET A 40 -6.05 -0.12 -1.35
N LEU A 41 -6.41 1.01 -0.75
CA LEU A 41 -6.70 2.24 -1.48
C LEU A 41 -5.49 3.15 -1.35
N VAL A 42 -4.97 3.58 -2.49
CA VAL A 42 -3.78 4.44 -2.53
C VAL A 42 -4.10 5.70 -3.29
N GLU A 43 -3.78 6.85 -2.70
CA GLU A 43 -3.83 8.12 -3.40
C GLU A 43 -2.40 8.56 -3.67
N TYR A 44 -2.06 8.66 -4.95
CA TYR A 44 -0.71 9.04 -5.36
C TYR A 44 -0.52 10.54 -5.35
N THR A 45 0.70 10.98 -5.06
CA THR A 45 1.09 12.37 -5.18
C THR A 45 1.04 12.77 -6.66
N PRO A 46 0.45 13.94 -6.98
CA PRO A 46 0.43 14.42 -8.37
C PRO A 46 1.84 14.53 -8.95
N GLY A 47 2.00 14.08 -10.19
CA GLY A 47 3.27 14.17 -10.89
C GLY A 47 4.19 12.96 -10.75
N VAL A 48 3.82 11.97 -9.92
CA VAL A 48 4.62 10.74 -9.79
C VAL A 48 4.20 9.73 -10.85
N ASP A 49 5.15 8.85 -11.20
CA ASP A 49 4.87 7.74 -12.10
C ASP A 49 4.14 6.64 -11.32
N GLU A 50 2.95 6.31 -11.76
CA GLU A 50 2.14 5.29 -11.10
C GLU A 50 2.83 3.93 -11.04
N ALA A 51 3.51 3.54 -12.12
CA ALA A 51 4.20 2.27 -12.18
C ALA A 51 5.34 2.21 -11.15
N GLU A 52 6.12 3.27 -11.06
CA GLU A 52 7.20 3.34 -10.07
C GLU A 52 6.65 3.37 -8.65
N ALA A 53 5.58 4.14 -8.43
CA ALA A 53 4.94 4.23 -7.12
C ALA A 53 4.41 2.87 -6.70
N LYS A 54 3.77 2.14 -7.60
CA LYS A 54 3.27 0.80 -7.31
C LYS A 54 4.40 -0.15 -6.94
N ALA A 55 5.52 -0.10 -7.66
CA ALA A 55 6.66 -0.93 -7.37
C ALA A 55 7.21 -0.66 -5.96
N GLU A 56 7.29 0.61 -5.57
CA GLU A 56 7.73 0.99 -4.24
C GLU A 56 6.77 0.49 -3.16
N ILE A 57 5.48 0.60 -3.40
CA ILE A 57 4.46 0.12 -2.47
C ILE A 57 4.59 -1.38 -2.27
N LEU A 58 4.71 -2.14 -3.35
CA LEU A 58 4.86 -3.60 -3.28
C LEU A 58 6.13 -4.00 -2.55
N LYS A 59 7.23 -3.32 -2.84
CA LYS A 59 8.51 -3.57 -2.19
C LYS A 59 8.42 -3.33 -0.68
N THR A 60 7.79 -2.24 -0.29
CA THR A 60 7.61 -1.88 1.12
C THR A 60 6.71 -2.89 1.83
N ALA A 61 5.61 -3.27 1.18
CA ALA A 61 4.66 -4.22 1.75
C ALA A 61 5.28 -5.59 1.93
N ARG A 62 6.11 -6.03 0.98
CA ARG A 62 6.76 -7.33 1.04
C ARG A 62 7.81 -7.44 2.15
N LYS A 63 8.32 -6.32 2.63
CA LYS A 63 9.23 -6.32 3.78
C LYS A 63 8.51 -6.73 5.05
N VAL A 64 7.24 -6.40 5.13
CA VAL A 64 6.39 -6.75 6.28
C VAL A 64 5.76 -8.11 6.09
N GLU A 65 5.25 -8.36 4.89
CA GLU A 65 4.56 -9.61 4.54
C GLU A 65 5.12 -10.15 3.23
N PRO A 66 6.06 -11.12 3.29
CA PRO A 66 6.68 -11.65 2.07
C PRO A 66 5.72 -12.26 1.05
N ASP A 67 4.55 -12.69 1.51
CA ASP A 67 3.53 -13.27 0.63
C ASP A 67 2.58 -12.26 0.01
N PHE A 68 2.81 -11.01 0.30
CA PHE A 68 1.94 -9.90 -0.16
C PHE A 68 1.93 -9.74 -1.69
#